data_749cb71928ecfd358cdacb466ddec451
#
_entry.id   749cb71928ecfd358cdacb466ddec451
#
_cell.length_a   1.000
_cell.length_b   1.000
_cell.length_c   1.000
_cell.angle_alpha   90.00
_cell.angle_beta   90.00
_cell.angle_gamma   90.00
#
_symmetry.space_group_name_H-M   'P 1'
#
loop_
_entity.id
_entity.type
_entity.pdbx_description
1 polymer ?
#
loop_
_entity_poly.entity_id
_entity_poly.type
_entity_poly.pdbx_seq_one_letter_code
_entity_poly.pdbx_strand_id
1 'polypeptide(L)'
;MIRIERTKLNRVLLIQPDSFEDHRGEYVETYNKRIYKEAGIDVEFLQDDYSKSEKNVLRGIHGDTETWKLISCPHGKFYLVVVNCDETSNSFGEWESFVLSDKNKKQVLIPPMFGNGHLILSDVAVFCYKQSTYYDPSKQFSYCWNDSKFNIWWPIKNPILSRRDEAGHFV
;
A
#
# COMPACT_ATOMS: atom_id res chain seq x y z
N MET A 1 12.27 8.34 -16.62
CA MET A 1 10.84 8.84 -16.64
C MET A 1 9.97 7.79 -15.98
N ILE A 2 9.16 8.13 -14.98
CA ILE A 2 8.28 7.15 -14.31
C ILE A 2 7.20 6.66 -15.26
N ARG A 3 6.77 5.40 -15.12
CA ARG A 3 5.62 4.83 -15.84
C ARG A 3 4.46 4.66 -14.88
N ILE A 4 3.26 5.05 -15.30
CA ILE A 4 2.04 4.98 -14.50
C ILE A 4 1.02 4.11 -15.23
N GLU A 5 0.49 3.14 -14.50
CA GLU A 5 -0.59 2.26 -14.97
C GLU A 5 -1.84 2.50 -14.11
N ARG A 6 -2.99 2.64 -14.78
CA ARG A 6 -4.29 2.69 -14.10
C ARG A 6 -4.64 1.28 -13.62
N THR A 7 -5.16 1.19 -12.41
CA THR A 7 -5.66 -0.05 -11.85
C THR A 7 -7.18 -0.19 -12.06
N LYS A 8 -7.77 -1.28 -11.61
CA LYS A 8 -9.23 -1.45 -11.62
C LYS A 8 -9.92 -0.50 -10.63
N LEU A 9 -9.22 -0.14 -9.56
CA LEU A 9 -9.73 0.74 -8.52
C LEU A 9 -9.57 2.22 -8.94
N ASN A 10 -10.63 2.98 -8.80
CA ASN A 10 -10.61 4.40 -9.16
C ASN A 10 -9.56 5.17 -8.35
N ARG A 11 -8.72 5.97 -9.04
CA ARG A 11 -7.65 6.80 -8.46
C ARG A 11 -6.49 6.02 -7.81
N VAL A 12 -6.54 4.69 -7.73
CA VAL A 12 -5.39 3.86 -7.34
C VAL A 12 -4.48 3.69 -8.56
N LEU A 13 -3.19 3.99 -8.41
CA LEU A 13 -2.22 3.95 -9.50
C LEU A 13 -1.07 3.00 -9.17
N LEU A 14 -0.69 2.18 -10.14
CA LEU A 14 0.54 1.40 -10.10
C LEU A 14 1.64 2.20 -10.78
N ILE A 15 2.75 2.42 -10.07
CA ILE A 15 3.85 3.27 -10.52
C ILE A 15 5.13 2.45 -10.62
N GLN A 16 5.84 2.61 -11.73
CA GLN A 16 7.17 2.06 -11.92
C GLN A 16 8.17 3.22 -11.95
N PRO A 17 8.95 3.46 -10.89
CA PRO A 17 10.03 4.45 -10.90
C PRO A 17 11.17 4.03 -11.81
N ASP A 18 11.94 4.99 -12.26
CA ASP A 18 13.19 4.71 -12.99
C ASP A 18 14.22 4.09 -12.05
N SER A 19 14.95 3.13 -12.56
CA SER A 19 16.09 2.49 -11.88
C SER A 19 17.28 2.42 -12.81
N PHE A 20 18.47 2.60 -12.24
CA PHE A 20 19.73 2.53 -12.94
C PHE A 20 20.60 1.49 -12.26
N GLU A 21 21.16 0.57 -13.02
CA GLU A 21 22.02 -0.51 -12.51
C GLU A 21 23.39 -0.44 -13.20
N ASP A 22 24.45 -0.58 -12.39
CA ASP A 22 25.83 -0.72 -12.88
C ASP A 22 26.61 -1.72 -11.99
N HIS A 23 27.93 -1.80 -12.18
CA HIS A 23 28.79 -2.72 -11.43
C HIS A 23 28.86 -2.48 -9.91
N ARG A 24 28.31 -1.37 -9.41
CA ARG A 24 28.21 -1.03 -7.97
C ARG A 24 26.86 -1.47 -7.37
N GLY A 25 25.88 -1.85 -8.21
CA GLY A 25 24.52 -2.16 -7.83
C GLY A 25 23.51 -1.21 -8.50
N GLU A 26 22.42 -0.91 -7.81
CA GLU A 26 21.32 -0.15 -8.38
C GLU A 26 21.08 1.18 -7.65
N TYR A 27 20.57 2.14 -8.40
CA TYR A 27 20.05 3.41 -7.91
C TYR A 27 18.61 3.59 -8.37
N VAL A 28 17.72 3.94 -7.45
CA VAL A 28 16.31 4.17 -7.73
C VAL A 28 15.90 5.52 -7.16
N GLU A 29 15.39 6.42 -8.01
CA GLU A 29 14.73 7.64 -7.55
C GLU A 29 13.29 7.30 -7.14
N THR A 30 13.08 7.01 -5.86
CA THR A 30 11.81 6.52 -5.34
C THR A 30 10.70 7.58 -5.30
N TYR A 31 11.06 8.85 -5.24
CA TYR A 31 10.12 9.97 -5.31
C TYR A 31 10.83 11.25 -5.73
N ASN A 32 10.22 11.98 -6.64
CA ASN A 32 10.61 13.32 -7.03
C ASN A 32 9.32 14.13 -7.29
N LYS A 33 9.03 15.12 -6.43
CA LYS A 33 7.78 15.91 -6.47
C LYS A 33 7.50 16.47 -7.86
N ARG A 34 8.53 17.01 -8.55
CA ARG A 34 8.38 17.59 -9.87
C ARG A 34 7.99 16.54 -10.92
N ILE A 35 8.71 15.41 -10.95
CA ILE A 35 8.46 14.33 -11.92
C ILE A 35 7.07 13.71 -11.72
N TYR A 36 6.67 13.49 -10.45
CA TYR A 36 5.35 12.95 -10.12
C TYR A 36 4.23 13.93 -10.52
N LYS A 37 4.42 15.23 -10.26
CA LYS A 37 3.47 16.27 -10.67
C LYS A 37 3.36 16.36 -12.20
N GLU A 38 4.46 16.35 -12.94
CA GLU A 38 4.47 16.33 -14.40
C GLU A 38 3.76 15.09 -14.98
N ALA A 39 3.81 13.97 -14.24
CA ALA A 39 3.09 12.74 -14.58
C ALA A 39 1.62 12.70 -14.12
N GLY A 40 1.10 13.81 -13.55
CA GLY A 40 -0.29 13.96 -13.13
C GLY A 40 -0.58 13.58 -11.68
N ILE A 41 0.45 13.33 -10.87
CA ILE A 41 0.32 13.06 -9.42
C ILE A 41 0.70 14.33 -8.65
N ASP A 42 -0.27 15.22 -8.44
CA ASP A 42 -0.07 16.47 -7.68
C ASP A 42 -0.45 16.27 -6.20
N VAL A 43 0.26 15.35 -5.54
CA VAL A 43 0.11 15.07 -4.11
C VAL A 43 1.37 15.52 -3.39
N GLU A 44 1.22 16.32 -2.34
CA GLU A 44 2.30 16.68 -1.44
C GLU A 44 2.40 15.66 -0.31
N PHE A 45 3.58 15.07 -0.10
CA PHE A 45 3.83 14.14 0.99
C PHE A 45 4.59 14.82 2.12
N LEU A 46 4.10 14.67 3.35
CA LEU A 46 4.57 15.36 4.55
C LEU A 46 5.26 14.45 5.55
N GLN A 47 4.96 13.14 5.50
CA GLN A 47 5.47 12.16 6.47
C GLN A 47 5.87 10.88 5.76
N ASP A 48 7.00 10.31 6.16
CA ASP A 48 7.51 9.02 5.71
C ASP A 48 7.57 8.06 6.89
N ASP A 49 7.01 6.86 6.69
CA ASP A 49 7.05 5.79 7.68
C ASP A 49 7.48 4.48 7.04
N TYR A 50 8.07 3.60 7.85
CA TYR A 50 8.28 2.22 7.44
C TYR A 50 8.01 1.23 8.58
N SER A 51 7.64 0.02 8.20
CA SER A 51 7.63 -1.13 9.10
C SER A 51 8.47 -2.25 8.51
N LYS A 52 9.20 -2.95 9.38
CA LYS A 52 9.94 -4.16 9.05
C LYS A 52 9.25 -5.34 9.71
N SER A 53 8.96 -6.39 8.94
CA SER A 53 8.23 -7.55 9.42
C SER A 53 8.77 -8.83 8.81
N GLU A 54 8.59 -9.93 9.54
CA GLU A 54 8.98 -11.28 9.14
C GLU A 54 7.90 -11.94 8.30
N LYS A 55 8.26 -13.04 7.65
CA LYS A 55 7.38 -13.86 6.82
C LYS A 55 6.08 -14.22 7.54
N ASN A 56 4.98 -14.24 6.79
CA ASN A 56 3.63 -14.54 7.25
C ASN A 56 2.99 -13.50 8.17
N VAL A 57 3.68 -12.40 8.51
CA VAL A 57 3.04 -11.26 9.19
C VAL A 57 2.10 -10.58 8.20
N LEU A 58 0.86 -10.35 8.63
CA LEU A 58 -0.14 -9.56 7.94
C LEU A 58 -0.50 -8.35 8.80
N ARG A 59 -0.51 -7.16 8.18
CA ARG A 59 -0.97 -5.91 8.79
C ARG A 59 -2.09 -5.33 7.93
N GLY A 60 -3.22 -5.00 8.53
CA GLY A 60 -4.37 -4.42 7.81
C GLY A 60 -5.67 -5.15 8.11
N ILE A 61 -6.78 -4.68 7.59
CA ILE A 61 -6.94 -3.58 6.62
C ILE A 61 -6.97 -2.24 7.37
N HIS A 62 -6.08 -1.33 7.04
CA HIS A 62 -6.02 0.00 7.65
C HIS A 62 -6.19 1.07 6.58
N GLY A 63 -6.99 2.06 6.88
CA GLY A 63 -7.21 3.21 6.00
C GLY A 63 -7.28 4.52 6.76
N ASP A 64 -7.43 5.59 5.99
CA ASP A 64 -7.53 6.95 6.48
C ASP A 64 -8.51 7.74 5.61
N THR A 65 -9.26 8.64 6.22
CA THR A 65 -10.31 9.38 5.54
C THR A 65 -9.81 10.55 4.69
N GLU A 66 -8.56 11.00 4.90
CA GLU A 66 -8.02 12.21 4.27
C GLU A 66 -6.65 11.99 3.60
N THR A 67 -5.96 10.89 3.91
CA THR A 67 -4.55 10.69 3.57
C THR A 67 -4.34 9.92 2.27
N TRP A 68 -3.58 10.50 1.35
CA TRP A 68 -2.96 9.75 0.26
C TRP A 68 -1.74 9.01 0.77
N LYS A 69 -1.52 7.80 0.27
CA LYS A 69 -0.35 6.99 0.58
C LYS A 69 0.37 6.56 -0.69
N LEU A 70 1.69 6.70 -0.72
CA LEU A 70 2.55 6.13 -1.76
C LEU A 70 3.35 5.00 -1.14
N ILE A 71 2.99 3.77 -1.45
CA ILE A 71 3.56 2.54 -0.87
C ILE A 71 4.65 1.99 -1.76
N SER A 72 5.76 1.54 -1.15
CA SER A 72 6.89 0.88 -1.82
C SER A 72 7.47 -0.25 -0.96
N CYS A 73 8.26 -1.13 -1.60
CA CYS A 73 8.98 -2.22 -0.95
C CYS A 73 10.49 -2.10 -1.20
N PRO A 74 11.23 -1.38 -0.34
CA PRO A 74 12.67 -1.20 -0.52
C PRO A 74 13.50 -2.45 -0.19
N HIS A 75 12.94 -3.43 0.52
CA HIS A 75 13.61 -4.69 0.81
C HIS A 75 12.59 -5.82 0.93
N GLY A 76 12.89 -6.96 0.34
CA GLY A 76 12.07 -8.16 0.38
C GLY A 76 10.89 -8.12 -0.58
N LYS A 77 9.80 -8.77 -0.19
CA LYS A 77 8.60 -8.92 -1.01
C LYS A 77 7.35 -9.07 -0.14
N PHE A 78 6.27 -8.37 -0.50
CA PHE A 78 4.98 -8.55 0.13
C PHE A 78 3.83 -8.53 -0.89
N TYR A 79 2.73 -9.14 -0.49
CA TYR A 79 1.43 -9.10 -1.17
C TYR A 79 0.63 -7.96 -0.57
N LEU A 80 0.33 -6.95 -1.36
CA LEU A 80 -0.44 -5.77 -0.97
C LEU A 80 -1.88 -5.94 -1.47
N VAL A 81 -2.84 -5.69 -0.63
CA VAL A 81 -4.26 -5.53 -0.99
C VAL A 81 -4.65 -4.07 -0.77
N VAL A 82 -5.40 -3.53 -1.72
CA VAL A 82 -6.06 -2.22 -1.61
C VAL A 82 -7.54 -2.45 -1.80
N VAL A 83 -8.37 -1.88 -0.95
CA VAL A 83 -9.82 -2.04 -0.96
C VAL A 83 -10.52 -0.69 -0.81
N ASN A 84 -11.57 -0.47 -1.59
CA ASN A 84 -12.42 0.71 -1.45
C ASN A 84 -13.29 0.58 -0.19
N CYS A 85 -13.06 1.46 0.78
CA CYS A 85 -13.77 1.52 2.06
C CYS A 85 -14.73 2.71 2.15
N ASP A 86 -14.99 3.41 1.05
CA ASP A 86 -15.98 4.48 0.99
C ASP A 86 -17.39 3.88 0.86
N GLU A 87 -18.11 3.83 1.97
CA GLU A 87 -19.48 3.28 2.04
C GLU A 87 -20.49 4.05 1.16
N THR A 88 -20.15 5.27 0.74
CA THR A 88 -20.99 6.06 -0.17
C THR A 88 -20.74 5.74 -1.65
N SER A 89 -19.70 4.99 -1.94
CA SER A 89 -19.28 4.61 -3.29
C SER A 89 -20.02 3.39 -3.79
N ASN A 90 -20.44 3.40 -5.07
CA ASN A 90 -21.01 2.22 -5.73
C ASN A 90 -19.99 1.07 -5.87
N SER A 91 -18.71 1.33 -5.69
CA SER A 91 -17.62 0.34 -5.71
C SER A 91 -17.09 0.01 -4.31
N PHE A 92 -17.88 0.28 -3.25
CA PHE A 92 -17.54 -0.11 -1.88
C PHE A 92 -17.25 -1.62 -1.83
N GLY A 93 -16.14 -1.99 -1.19
CA GLY A 93 -15.71 -3.38 -1.06
C GLY A 93 -14.95 -3.95 -2.26
N GLU A 94 -14.91 -3.27 -3.40
CA GLU A 94 -14.03 -3.68 -4.50
C GLU A 94 -12.56 -3.58 -4.09
N TRP A 95 -11.77 -4.59 -4.44
CA TRP A 95 -10.36 -4.65 -4.09
C TRP A 95 -9.50 -5.15 -5.24
N GLU A 96 -8.22 -4.82 -5.16
CA GLU A 96 -7.18 -5.29 -6.05
C GLU A 96 -5.90 -5.61 -5.28
N SER A 97 -5.12 -6.54 -5.78
CA SER A 97 -3.86 -6.94 -5.14
C SER A 97 -2.66 -6.72 -6.03
N PHE A 98 -1.54 -6.44 -5.38
CA PHE A 98 -0.26 -6.16 -6.01
C PHE A 98 0.86 -6.91 -5.28
N VAL A 99 1.84 -7.41 -6.01
CA VAL A 99 3.08 -7.88 -5.41
C VAL A 99 4.13 -6.80 -5.57
N LEU A 100 4.61 -6.25 -4.45
CA LEU A 100 5.69 -5.29 -4.41
C LEU A 100 6.96 -5.95 -3.87
N SER A 101 8.10 -5.60 -4.45
CA SER A 101 9.39 -6.15 -4.02
C SER A 101 10.55 -5.20 -4.36
N ASP A 102 11.68 -5.41 -3.68
CA ASP A 102 12.96 -4.79 -4.03
C ASP A 102 13.43 -5.12 -5.46
N LYS A 103 12.91 -6.18 -6.08
CA LYS A 103 13.24 -6.57 -7.45
C LYS A 103 12.40 -5.83 -8.49
N ASN A 104 11.10 -5.73 -8.28
CA ASN A 104 10.22 -5.05 -9.24
C ASN A 104 10.11 -3.53 -9.02
N LYS A 105 10.50 -3.04 -7.83
CA LYS A 105 10.52 -1.60 -7.46
C LYS A 105 9.19 -0.87 -7.64
N LYS A 106 8.12 -1.62 -7.86
CA LYS A 106 6.78 -1.05 -8.04
C LYS A 106 6.31 -0.30 -6.81
N GLN A 107 5.51 0.72 -7.06
CA GLN A 107 4.84 1.50 -6.01
C GLN A 107 3.35 1.54 -6.29
N VAL A 108 2.56 1.72 -5.24
CA VAL A 108 1.11 1.92 -5.35
C VAL A 108 0.72 3.21 -4.67
N LEU A 109 0.07 4.10 -5.43
CA LEU A 109 -0.57 5.31 -4.90
C LEU A 109 -2.01 4.99 -4.52
N ILE A 110 -2.37 5.28 -3.28
CA ILE A 110 -3.69 4.99 -2.71
C ILE A 110 -4.34 6.29 -2.26
N PRO A 111 -5.56 6.60 -2.70
CA PRO A 111 -6.30 7.79 -2.28
C PRO A 111 -6.90 7.63 -0.87
N PRO A 112 -7.38 8.73 -0.26
CA PRO A 112 -8.24 8.69 0.93
C PRO A 112 -9.44 7.75 0.75
N MET A 113 -9.97 7.24 1.86
CA MET A 113 -11.09 6.30 1.92
C MET A 113 -10.80 4.90 1.38
N PHE A 114 -9.58 4.61 0.96
CA PHE A 114 -9.15 3.26 0.64
C PHE A 114 -8.35 2.65 1.79
N GLY A 115 -8.69 1.41 2.14
CA GLY A 115 -7.92 0.60 3.07
C GLY A 115 -6.82 -0.17 2.35
N ASN A 116 -5.77 -0.50 3.08
CA ASN A 116 -4.73 -1.40 2.60
C ASN A 116 -4.32 -2.40 3.67
N GLY A 117 -3.96 -3.59 3.22
CA GLY A 117 -3.30 -4.59 4.03
C GLY A 117 -2.14 -5.23 3.26
N HIS A 118 -1.14 -5.71 3.98
CA HIS A 118 -0.02 -6.38 3.34
C HIS A 118 0.42 -7.62 4.12
N LEU A 119 0.75 -8.65 3.36
CA LEU A 119 1.26 -9.93 3.83
C LEU A 119 2.71 -10.11 3.38
N ILE A 120 3.62 -10.38 4.30
CA ILE A 120 5.02 -10.58 4.00
C ILE A 120 5.23 -11.97 3.37
N LEU A 121 5.84 -12.00 2.18
CA LEU A 121 6.10 -13.22 1.39
C LEU A 121 7.55 -13.69 1.47
N SER A 122 8.51 -12.77 1.64
CA SER A 122 9.94 -13.09 1.88
C SER A 122 10.22 -13.32 3.35
N ASP A 123 11.40 -13.79 3.72
CA ASP A 123 11.76 -14.01 5.13
C ASP A 123 11.65 -12.73 5.95
N VAL A 124 12.03 -11.60 5.35
CA VAL A 124 11.86 -10.25 5.89
C VAL A 124 11.45 -9.33 4.75
N ALA A 125 10.56 -8.37 5.03
CA ALA A 125 10.32 -7.25 4.12
C ALA A 125 10.17 -5.92 4.85
N VAL A 126 10.45 -4.84 4.12
CA VAL A 126 10.22 -3.48 4.57
C VAL A 126 9.06 -2.88 3.76
N PHE A 127 7.99 -2.55 4.46
CA PHE A 127 6.86 -1.79 3.93
C PHE A 127 7.12 -0.32 4.23
N CYS A 128 7.34 0.46 3.20
CA CYS A 128 7.62 1.89 3.29
C CYS A 128 6.49 2.67 2.63
N TYR A 129 6.07 3.78 3.24
CA TYR A 129 5.03 4.62 2.65
C TYR A 129 5.21 6.09 3.01
N LYS A 130 4.85 6.95 2.04
CA LYS A 130 4.71 8.39 2.23
C LYS A 130 3.25 8.72 2.47
N GLN A 131 2.99 9.72 3.30
CA GLN A 131 1.65 10.21 3.66
C GLN A 131 1.50 11.69 3.29
N SER A 132 0.34 12.06 2.75
CA SER A 132 0.04 13.46 2.41
C SER A 132 -0.38 14.32 3.61
N THR A 133 -0.67 13.69 4.75
CA THR A 133 -1.00 14.34 6.02
C THR A 133 -0.13 13.78 7.12
N TYR A 134 -0.03 14.47 8.25
CA TYR A 134 0.51 13.88 9.46
C TYR A 134 -0.43 12.82 10.02
N TYR A 135 0.14 11.80 10.64
CA TYR A 135 -0.63 10.73 11.27
C TYR A 135 -1.60 11.29 12.34
N ASP A 136 -2.88 11.01 12.17
CA ASP A 136 -3.95 11.35 13.10
C ASP A 136 -4.79 10.10 13.41
N PRO A 137 -4.73 9.56 14.64
CA PRO A 137 -5.51 8.38 15.01
C PRO A 137 -7.03 8.55 14.83
N SER A 138 -7.55 9.79 14.95
CA SER A 138 -8.98 10.08 14.81
C SER A 138 -9.51 9.95 13.38
N LYS A 139 -8.61 9.93 12.40
CA LYS A 139 -8.92 9.80 10.96
C LYS A 139 -8.75 8.38 10.45
N GLN A 140 -8.22 7.48 11.28
CA GLN A 140 -7.95 6.09 10.91
C GLN A 140 -9.19 5.23 11.03
N PHE A 141 -9.33 4.29 10.10
CA PHE A 141 -10.27 3.18 10.22
C PHE A 141 -9.54 1.84 10.03
N SER A 142 -10.15 0.77 10.53
CA SER A 142 -9.62 -0.58 10.41
C SER A 142 -10.76 -1.57 10.18
N TYR A 143 -10.58 -2.48 9.23
CA TYR A 143 -11.48 -3.60 9.00
C TYR A 143 -10.75 -4.93 9.20
N CYS A 144 -11.51 -5.99 9.48
CA CYS A 144 -10.94 -7.32 9.56
C CYS A 144 -10.35 -7.75 8.21
N TRP A 145 -9.15 -8.29 8.23
CA TRP A 145 -8.44 -8.77 7.04
C TRP A 145 -9.19 -9.88 6.26
N ASN A 146 -10.00 -10.66 6.98
CA ASN A 146 -10.76 -11.80 6.47
C ASN A 146 -12.28 -11.56 6.46
N ASP A 147 -12.72 -10.31 6.42
CA ASP A 147 -14.13 -9.97 6.34
C ASP A 147 -14.76 -10.58 5.08
N SER A 148 -15.86 -11.33 5.29
CA SER A 148 -16.55 -12.05 4.22
C SER A 148 -17.23 -11.11 3.20
N LYS A 149 -17.57 -9.89 3.58
CA LYS A 149 -18.14 -8.89 2.65
C LYS A 149 -17.11 -8.39 1.64
N PHE A 150 -15.86 -8.21 2.05
CA PHE A 150 -14.79 -7.88 1.13
C PHE A 150 -14.34 -9.09 0.31
N ASN A 151 -14.45 -10.30 0.88
CA ASN A 151 -14.05 -11.55 0.24
C ASN A 151 -12.64 -11.49 -0.38
N ILE A 152 -11.72 -10.89 0.36
CA ILE A 152 -10.32 -10.72 -0.09
C ILE A 152 -9.63 -12.08 -0.09
N TRP A 153 -9.01 -12.41 -1.21
CA TRP A 153 -8.16 -13.59 -1.28
C TRP A 153 -6.75 -13.27 -0.74
N TRP A 154 -6.29 -14.09 0.20
CA TRP A 154 -4.94 -14.03 0.74
C TRP A 154 -4.19 -15.34 0.49
N PRO A 155 -2.90 -15.29 0.12
CA PRO A 155 -2.11 -16.51 -0.12
C PRO A 155 -1.67 -17.21 1.19
N ILE A 156 -2.42 -17.05 2.26
CA ILE A 156 -2.19 -17.66 3.57
C ILE A 156 -3.54 -17.85 4.30
N LYS A 157 -3.63 -18.92 5.12
CA LYS A 157 -4.83 -19.16 5.94
C LYS A 157 -4.70 -18.64 7.37
N ASN A 158 -3.49 -18.71 7.94
CA ASN A 158 -3.21 -18.38 9.34
C ASN A 158 -2.03 -17.40 9.38
N PRO A 159 -2.25 -16.10 9.13
CA PRO A 159 -1.20 -15.09 9.24
C PRO A 159 -0.84 -14.80 10.69
N ILE A 160 0.33 -14.22 10.90
CA ILE A 160 0.72 -13.64 12.19
C ILE A 160 0.14 -12.23 12.25
N LEU A 161 -0.72 -11.98 13.23
CA LEU A 161 -1.45 -10.73 13.41
C LEU A 161 -1.05 -10.00 14.69
N SER A 162 -1.25 -8.70 14.72
CA SER A 162 -1.27 -7.93 15.96
C SER A 162 -2.65 -8.05 16.64
N ARG A 163 -2.73 -7.72 17.94
CA ARG A 163 -4.02 -7.65 18.64
C ARG A 163 -5.01 -6.70 17.97
N ARG A 164 -4.52 -5.61 17.38
CA ARG A 164 -5.35 -4.65 16.64
C ARG A 164 -5.93 -5.29 15.38
N ASP A 165 -5.13 -6.05 14.64
CA ASP A 165 -5.57 -6.68 13.39
C ASP A 165 -6.50 -7.88 13.64
N GLU A 166 -6.33 -8.58 14.79
CA GLU A 166 -7.27 -9.62 15.25
C GLU A 166 -8.62 -9.04 15.65
N ALA A 167 -8.64 -7.85 16.25
CA ALA A 167 -9.82 -7.16 16.76
C ALA A 167 -10.46 -6.19 15.75
N GLY A 168 -10.08 -6.22 14.47
CA GLY A 168 -10.60 -5.35 13.43
C GLY A 168 -12.12 -5.40 13.31
N HIS A 169 -12.73 -4.32 12.80
CA HIS A 169 -14.17 -4.28 12.58
C HIS A 169 -14.58 -5.14 11.37
N PHE A 170 -15.70 -5.82 11.50
CA PHE A 170 -16.41 -6.41 10.35
C PHE A 170 -17.43 -5.39 9.80
N VAL A 171 -17.61 -5.39 8.48
CA VAL A 171 -18.60 -4.53 7.78
C VAL A 171 -20.03 -5.01 8.06
#